data_752157c934064bd52909f81d48473b39
#
_entry.id   752157c934064bd52909f81d48473b39
#
_cell.length_a   1.000
_cell.length_b   1.000
_cell.length_c   1.000
_cell.angle_alpha   90.00
_cell.angle_beta   90.00
_cell.angle_gamma   90.00
#
_symmetry.space_group_name_H-M   'P 1'
#
loop_
_entity.id
_entity.type
_entity.pdbx_description
1 polymer ?
#
loop_
_entity_poly.entity_id
_entity_poly.type
_entity_poly.pdbx_seq_one_letter_code
_entity_poly.pdbx_strand_id
1 'polypeptide(L)'
;MSGFHGLFIPGPTNMPFAVRQAMDVPLEDQRSPEFPVFMLDLFRDLKKAFKTEKGQVFVFPATGTGGWEAAIVNTLSPGDKVLIAVFGQFSHLWADLCRRHGLVVEVVDVEWGEGVPTELFEQRLKADTAHEIKAVLVCHNETATGVTSDVAAARKAIDAAKHPALLMVDGVSSIASIDFRMDEWGVDLAVSGSQKGFMLPAGLAIVGASPKALEAHKTAKCPRCFLDFADMIRTNRDGYFPYTPATTLLHGLRASIDMLFAEGLANVFARHHRLAEGARLAVAAWGLTLCAKAPKWYSDTVTVVCVPKNFNSEDVVKTAYYRYQMSLGLGLAKVAGRVFRIGHIGHVNEIMVLQALAGSEMAMRDVGIAVEAGSGVAAAQEHFRKTAPRLEMGKVA
;
A
#
# COMPACT_ATOMS: atom_id res chain seq x y z
N MET A 1 20.49 -17.32 -18.53
CA MET A 1 20.21 -15.91 -18.86
C MET A 1 21.15 -15.04 -18.05
N SER A 2 21.77 -14.04 -18.67
CA SER A 2 22.72 -13.14 -18.03
C SER A 2 22.02 -11.85 -17.59
N GLY A 3 22.44 -11.23 -16.50
CA GLY A 3 21.89 -10.00 -15.96
C GLY A 3 20.84 -10.23 -14.84
N PHE A 4 20.31 -9.13 -14.32
CA PHE A 4 19.28 -9.15 -13.28
C PHE A 4 17.90 -9.08 -13.91
N HIS A 5 16.97 -9.87 -13.38
CA HIS A 5 15.56 -9.77 -13.73
C HIS A 5 14.95 -8.49 -13.16
N GLY A 6 14.42 -7.60 -14.01
CA GLY A 6 13.78 -6.37 -13.58
C GLY A 6 12.45 -6.63 -12.87
N LEU A 7 12.27 -6.13 -11.66
CA LEU A 7 11.05 -6.32 -10.88
C LEU A 7 10.27 -5.01 -10.78
N PHE A 8 9.20 -4.88 -11.58
CA PHE A 8 8.36 -3.69 -11.68
C PHE A 8 6.87 -4.00 -11.49
N ILE A 9 6.57 -4.99 -10.65
CA ILE A 9 5.22 -5.23 -10.14
C ILE A 9 4.93 -4.30 -8.95
N PRO A 10 3.67 -3.98 -8.63
CA PRO A 10 3.34 -3.12 -7.50
C PRO A 10 3.43 -3.84 -6.13
N GLY A 11 4.38 -4.74 -6.00
CA GLY A 11 4.74 -5.53 -4.84
C GLY A 11 4.56 -7.05 -5.03
N PRO A 12 5.50 -7.83 -4.47
CA PRO A 12 6.66 -7.38 -3.69
C PRO A 12 7.59 -6.47 -4.48
N THR A 13 8.28 -5.57 -3.76
CA THR A 13 9.13 -4.54 -4.35
C THR A 13 10.61 -4.95 -4.38
N ASN A 14 11.43 -4.17 -5.09
CA ASN A 14 12.87 -4.33 -5.01
C ASN A 14 13.33 -4.13 -3.56
N MET A 15 14.11 -5.07 -3.04
CA MET A 15 14.65 -5.02 -1.69
C MET A 15 16.04 -4.41 -1.72
N PRO A 16 16.31 -3.33 -0.93
CA PRO A 16 17.65 -2.75 -0.81
C PRO A 16 18.66 -3.76 -0.28
N PHE A 17 19.93 -3.60 -0.69
CA PHE A 17 21.01 -4.46 -0.20
C PHE A 17 21.16 -4.38 1.32
N ALA A 18 21.09 -3.17 1.90
CA ALA A 18 21.19 -2.97 3.34
C ALA A 18 20.06 -3.70 4.13
N VAL A 19 18.84 -3.71 3.61
CA VAL A 19 17.72 -4.46 4.21
C VAL A 19 18.00 -5.96 4.15
N ARG A 20 18.49 -6.47 3.00
CA ARG A 20 18.84 -7.89 2.85
C ARG A 20 19.95 -8.29 3.80
N GLN A 21 21.01 -7.48 3.93
CA GLN A 21 22.10 -7.74 4.88
C GLN A 21 21.63 -7.75 6.34
N ALA A 22 20.74 -6.81 6.71
CA ALA A 22 20.20 -6.76 8.06
C ALA A 22 19.36 -8.00 8.43
N MET A 23 18.84 -8.71 7.43
CA MET A 23 18.10 -9.96 7.62
C MET A 23 19.00 -11.20 7.67
N ASP A 24 20.23 -11.10 7.21
CA ASP A 24 21.21 -12.20 7.20
C ASP A 24 22.01 -12.19 8.52
N VAL A 25 21.31 -12.46 9.60
CA VAL A 25 21.83 -12.49 10.97
C VAL A 25 21.60 -13.84 11.62
N PRO A 26 22.47 -14.28 12.56
CA PRO A 26 22.19 -15.46 13.37
C PRO A 26 20.85 -15.37 14.09
N LEU A 27 20.20 -16.50 14.31
CA LEU A 27 19.00 -16.54 15.12
C LEU A 27 19.32 -16.12 16.56
N GLU A 28 18.43 -15.38 17.15
CA GLU A 28 18.54 -14.81 18.48
C GLU A 28 17.44 -15.30 19.42
N ASP A 29 17.69 -15.22 20.71
CA ASP A 29 16.65 -15.46 21.73
C ASP A 29 15.74 -14.22 21.86
N GLN A 30 14.55 -14.31 21.29
CA GLN A 30 13.54 -13.23 21.36
C GLN A 30 13.02 -12.96 22.80
N ARG A 31 13.52 -13.66 23.80
CA ARG A 31 13.26 -13.45 25.24
C ARG A 31 14.51 -12.96 25.98
N SER A 32 15.61 -12.72 25.27
CA SER A 32 16.82 -12.15 25.89
C SER A 32 16.54 -10.76 26.46
N PRO A 33 17.30 -10.31 27.47
CA PRO A 33 17.13 -8.98 28.05
C PRO A 33 17.51 -7.83 27.08
N GLU A 34 18.22 -8.11 26.00
CA GLU A 34 18.62 -7.13 24.98
C GLU A 34 17.52 -6.90 23.93
N PHE A 35 16.69 -7.91 23.66
CA PHE A 35 15.65 -7.86 22.63
C PHE A 35 14.68 -6.69 22.81
N PRO A 36 14.19 -6.34 24.04
CA PRO A 36 13.32 -5.20 24.25
C PRO A 36 13.91 -3.86 23.83
N VAL A 37 15.20 -3.64 23.99
CA VAL A 37 15.86 -2.39 23.58
C VAL A 37 15.66 -2.14 22.09
N PHE A 38 15.92 -3.17 21.29
CA PHE A 38 15.70 -3.14 19.86
C PHE A 38 14.22 -2.92 19.48
N MET A 39 13.31 -3.64 20.15
CA MET A 39 11.89 -3.61 19.80
C MET A 39 11.19 -2.32 20.21
N LEU A 40 11.48 -1.75 21.37
CA LEU A 40 10.88 -0.50 21.82
C LEU A 40 11.23 0.66 20.90
N ASP A 41 12.48 0.70 20.40
CA ASP A 41 12.91 1.68 19.40
C ASP A 41 12.17 1.47 18.07
N LEU A 42 12.02 0.22 17.63
CA LEU A 42 11.30 -0.11 16.41
C LEU A 42 9.82 0.30 16.50
N PHE A 43 9.14 -0.02 17.60
CA PHE A 43 7.73 0.37 17.80
C PHE A 43 7.54 1.89 17.83
N ARG A 44 8.45 2.62 18.49
CA ARG A 44 8.44 4.09 18.50
C ARG A 44 8.57 4.67 17.08
N ASP A 45 9.46 4.13 16.28
CA ASP A 45 9.72 4.65 14.94
C ASP A 45 8.65 4.23 13.92
N LEU A 46 8.03 3.06 14.10
CA LEU A 46 6.84 2.68 13.33
C LEU A 46 5.70 3.68 13.52
N LYS A 47 5.49 4.20 14.73
CA LYS A 47 4.48 5.26 14.97
C LYS A 47 4.76 6.50 14.14
N LYS A 48 6.03 6.90 13.96
CA LYS A 48 6.40 8.03 13.09
C LYS A 48 6.07 7.75 11.62
N ALA A 49 6.28 6.52 11.14
CA ALA A 49 5.94 6.13 9.77
C ALA A 49 4.43 6.19 9.50
N PHE A 50 3.60 5.92 10.49
CA PHE A 50 2.14 6.07 10.43
C PHE A 50 1.66 7.49 10.75
N LYS A 51 2.55 8.38 11.19
CA LYS A 51 2.22 9.72 11.72
C LYS A 51 1.14 9.65 12.81
N THR A 52 1.37 8.79 13.80
CA THR A 52 0.55 8.70 15.00
C THR A 52 1.38 8.87 16.28
N GLU A 53 0.94 9.72 17.16
CA GLU A 53 1.46 9.87 18.52
C GLU A 53 0.55 9.16 19.53
N LYS A 54 -0.77 9.24 19.29
CA LYS A 54 -1.81 8.74 20.19
C LYS A 54 -2.11 7.25 20.04
N GLY A 55 -1.94 6.73 18.82
CA GLY A 55 -2.22 5.34 18.50
C GLY A 55 -1.12 4.38 18.95
N GLN A 56 -1.40 3.08 18.82
CA GLN A 56 -0.42 2.01 18.92
C GLN A 56 -0.18 1.39 17.55
N VAL A 57 1.00 0.81 17.35
CA VAL A 57 1.34 0.08 16.12
C VAL A 57 1.75 -1.34 16.50
N PHE A 58 1.08 -2.31 15.90
CA PHE A 58 1.31 -3.74 16.09
C PHE A 58 1.98 -4.33 14.86
N VAL A 59 2.85 -5.31 15.07
CA VAL A 59 3.52 -6.06 14.00
C VAL A 59 3.21 -7.54 14.17
N PHE A 60 2.52 -8.12 13.17
CA PHE A 60 2.17 -9.54 13.16
C PHE A 60 2.96 -10.27 12.07
N PRO A 61 3.44 -11.51 12.33
CA PRO A 61 3.94 -12.39 11.27
C PRO A 61 2.79 -12.80 10.32
N ALA A 62 2.52 -11.93 9.33
CA ALA A 62 1.41 -12.06 8.39
C ALA A 62 1.66 -11.22 7.13
N THR A 63 0.65 -11.06 6.29
CA THR A 63 0.63 -10.11 5.17
C THR A 63 -0.40 -9.04 5.40
N GLY A 64 -0.53 -8.04 4.49
CA GLY A 64 -1.58 -7.02 4.57
C GLY A 64 -2.99 -7.61 4.74
N THR A 65 -3.28 -8.76 4.12
CA THR A 65 -4.57 -9.45 4.30
C THR A 65 -4.77 -9.89 5.75
N GLY A 66 -3.73 -10.44 6.41
CA GLY A 66 -3.79 -10.74 7.84
C GLY A 66 -3.92 -9.48 8.70
N GLY A 67 -3.38 -8.34 8.24
CA GLY A 67 -3.60 -7.04 8.88
C GLY A 67 -5.05 -6.56 8.78
N TRP A 68 -5.72 -6.77 7.64
CA TRP A 68 -7.17 -6.51 7.52
C TRP A 68 -7.98 -7.37 8.49
N GLU A 69 -7.63 -8.66 8.57
CA GLU A 69 -8.26 -9.58 9.52
C GLU A 69 -8.05 -9.11 10.97
N ALA A 70 -6.82 -8.76 11.34
CA ALA A 70 -6.52 -8.23 12.67
C ALA A 70 -7.35 -6.97 12.98
N ALA A 71 -7.49 -6.03 12.03
CA ALA A 71 -8.32 -4.85 12.21
C ALA A 71 -9.79 -5.22 12.52
N ILE A 72 -10.36 -6.12 11.71
CA ILE A 72 -11.76 -6.54 11.82
C ILE A 72 -12.03 -7.30 13.13
N VAL A 73 -11.25 -8.36 13.40
CA VAL A 73 -11.55 -9.23 14.57
C VAL A 73 -11.31 -8.57 15.91
N ASN A 74 -10.50 -7.52 15.94
CA ASN A 74 -10.22 -6.79 17.16
C ASN A 74 -11.22 -5.67 17.47
N THR A 75 -12.05 -5.25 16.54
CA THR A 75 -12.87 -4.05 16.74
C THR A 75 -14.35 -4.25 16.40
N LEU A 76 -14.69 -5.39 15.80
CA LEU A 76 -16.06 -5.68 15.37
C LEU A 76 -16.56 -7.02 15.92
N SER A 77 -17.86 -7.22 15.81
CA SER A 77 -18.56 -8.43 16.23
C SER A 77 -19.33 -9.03 15.05
N PRO A 78 -19.56 -10.36 15.02
CA PRO A 78 -20.43 -10.95 14.01
C PRO A 78 -21.82 -10.25 14.01
N GLY A 79 -22.32 -9.92 12.82
CA GLY A 79 -23.55 -9.16 12.61
C GLY A 79 -23.35 -7.64 12.54
N ASP A 80 -22.20 -7.10 12.93
CA ASP A 80 -21.90 -5.67 12.75
C ASP A 80 -21.90 -5.28 11.27
N LYS A 81 -22.45 -4.09 10.97
CA LYS A 81 -22.50 -3.57 9.61
C LYS A 81 -21.26 -2.73 9.31
N VAL A 82 -20.70 -2.89 8.12
CA VAL A 82 -19.60 -2.08 7.60
C VAL A 82 -19.97 -1.47 6.26
N LEU A 83 -19.50 -0.25 5.99
CA LEU A 83 -19.67 0.48 4.73
C LEU A 83 -18.34 0.48 3.97
N ILE A 84 -18.34 0.05 2.71
CA ILE A 84 -17.14 0.01 1.86
C ILE A 84 -17.45 0.41 0.42
N ALA A 85 -16.56 1.20 -0.19
CA ALA A 85 -16.57 1.40 -1.64
C ALA A 85 -15.71 0.33 -2.32
N VAL A 86 -16.25 -0.31 -3.37
CA VAL A 86 -15.55 -1.34 -4.15
C VAL A 86 -15.23 -0.80 -5.53
N PHE A 87 -13.96 -0.41 -5.74
CA PHE A 87 -13.45 0.19 -6.96
C PHE A 87 -12.17 -0.49 -7.49
N GLY A 88 -11.86 -1.69 -6.97
CA GLY A 88 -10.76 -2.54 -7.41
C GLY A 88 -10.74 -3.88 -6.71
N GLN A 89 -9.69 -4.66 -6.98
CA GLN A 89 -9.56 -6.02 -6.48
C GLN A 89 -9.36 -6.05 -4.95
N PHE A 90 -8.57 -5.12 -4.39
CA PHE A 90 -8.23 -5.17 -2.97
C PHE A 90 -9.39 -4.70 -2.10
N SER A 91 -10.11 -3.67 -2.50
CA SER A 91 -11.37 -3.27 -1.86
C SER A 91 -12.44 -4.38 -1.92
N HIS A 92 -12.52 -5.12 -3.05
CA HIS A 92 -13.40 -6.28 -3.18
C HIS A 92 -13.00 -7.42 -2.21
N LEU A 93 -11.71 -7.77 -2.15
CA LEU A 93 -11.21 -8.81 -1.24
C LEU A 93 -11.43 -8.47 0.23
N TRP A 94 -11.30 -7.20 0.60
CA TRP A 94 -11.56 -6.77 1.98
C TRP A 94 -13.05 -6.87 2.32
N ALA A 95 -13.94 -6.50 1.40
CA ALA A 95 -15.38 -6.72 1.55
C ALA A 95 -15.73 -8.20 1.72
N ASP A 96 -15.07 -9.09 0.95
CA ASP A 96 -15.26 -10.54 1.07
C ASP A 96 -14.75 -11.08 2.42
N LEU A 97 -13.60 -10.61 2.88
CA LEU A 97 -13.05 -10.94 4.21
C LEU A 97 -14.06 -10.56 5.31
N CYS A 98 -14.66 -9.36 5.25
CA CYS A 98 -15.68 -8.95 6.21
C CYS A 98 -16.87 -9.92 6.23
N ARG A 99 -17.36 -10.34 5.07
CA ARG A 99 -18.47 -11.32 4.98
C ARG A 99 -18.10 -12.66 5.61
N ARG A 100 -16.87 -13.14 5.39
CA ARG A 100 -16.38 -14.41 5.98
C ARG A 100 -16.29 -14.35 7.49
N HIS A 101 -16.09 -13.17 8.07
CA HIS A 101 -16.16 -12.94 9.53
C HIS A 101 -17.59 -12.69 10.05
N GLY A 102 -18.62 -12.92 9.22
CA GLY A 102 -20.01 -12.79 9.61
C GLY A 102 -20.50 -11.35 9.73
N LEU A 103 -19.81 -10.38 9.11
CA LEU A 103 -20.24 -8.98 9.08
C LEU A 103 -21.26 -8.74 7.96
N VAL A 104 -22.15 -7.78 8.17
CA VAL A 104 -23.05 -7.26 7.14
C VAL A 104 -22.31 -6.18 6.36
N VAL A 105 -22.07 -6.43 5.07
CA VAL A 105 -21.29 -5.51 4.23
C VAL A 105 -22.20 -4.70 3.32
N GLU A 106 -22.30 -3.41 3.60
CA GLU A 106 -22.95 -2.45 2.70
C GLU A 106 -21.90 -1.95 1.69
N VAL A 107 -22.11 -2.32 0.43
CA VAL A 107 -21.20 -1.98 -0.67
C VAL A 107 -21.71 -0.77 -1.42
N VAL A 108 -20.86 0.23 -1.58
CA VAL A 108 -21.03 1.27 -2.60
C VAL A 108 -20.22 0.81 -3.82
N ASP A 109 -20.91 0.38 -4.86
CA ASP A 109 -20.27 -0.01 -6.13
C ASP A 109 -19.83 1.24 -6.88
N VAL A 110 -18.55 1.28 -7.24
CA VAL A 110 -17.90 2.41 -7.90
C VAL A 110 -17.32 1.92 -9.22
N GLU A 111 -17.38 2.75 -10.23
CA GLU A 111 -16.75 2.41 -11.48
C GLU A 111 -15.22 2.30 -11.30
N TRP A 112 -14.63 1.19 -11.74
CA TRP A 112 -13.21 0.96 -11.61
C TRP A 112 -12.42 2.04 -12.37
N GLY A 113 -11.48 2.64 -11.67
CA GLY A 113 -10.76 3.84 -12.13
C GLY A 113 -11.18 5.14 -11.43
N GLU A 114 -12.22 5.09 -10.62
CA GLU A 114 -12.65 6.18 -9.74
C GLU A 114 -12.32 5.85 -8.27
N GLY A 115 -12.18 6.89 -7.44
CA GLY A 115 -11.89 6.74 -6.01
C GLY A 115 -13.14 6.69 -5.14
N VAL A 116 -12.96 6.65 -3.83
CA VAL A 116 -14.04 6.60 -2.85
C VAL A 116 -15.01 7.78 -3.02
N PRO A 117 -16.32 7.52 -3.18
CA PRO A 117 -17.34 8.56 -3.34
C PRO A 117 -17.77 9.07 -1.95
N THR A 118 -17.05 10.04 -1.42
CA THR A 118 -17.21 10.54 -0.04
C THR A 118 -18.58 11.14 0.22
N GLU A 119 -19.20 11.75 -0.79
CA GLU A 119 -20.56 12.30 -0.71
C GLU A 119 -21.61 11.21 -0.51
N LEU A 120 -21.43 10.05 -1.15
CA LEU A 120 -22.31 8.90 -0.95
C LEU A 120 -22.10 8.29 0.44
N PHE A 121 -20.87 8.27 0.93
CA PHE A 121 -20.59 7.83 2.31
C PHE A 121 -21.32 8.73 3.32
N GLU A 122 -21.23 10.05 3.16
CA GLU A 122 -21.95 11.00 4.01
C GLU A 122 -23.45 10.78 3.98
N GLN A 123 -24.04 10.58 2.78
CA GLN A 123 -25.48 10.30 2.63
C GLN A 123 -25.90 9.01 3.34
N ARG A 124 -25.13 7.90 3.16
CA ARG A 124 -25.40 6.62 3.82
C ARG A 124 -25.33 6.72 5.33
N LEU A 125 -24.31 7.40 5.84
CA LEU A 125 -24.10 7.59 7.29
C LEU A 125 -25.17 8.49 7.90
N LYS A 126 -25.63 9.55 7.20
CA LYS A 126 -26.75 10.38 7.66
C LYS A 126 -28.08 9.62 7.68
N ALA A 127 -28.28 8.68 6.76
CA ALA A 127 -29.46 7.83 6.73
C ALA A 127 -29.45 6.75 7.81
N ASP A 128 -28.27 6.35 8.31
CA ASP A 128 -28.11 5.36 9.39
C ASP A 128 -28.30 5.98 10.77
N THR A 129 -29.52 6.42 11.05
CA THR A 129 -29.88 7.07 12.33
C THR A 129 -29.78 6.14 13.53
N ALA A 130 -29.83 4.83 13.33
CA ALA A 130 -29.68 3.80 14.35
C ALA A 130 -28.20 3.47 14.66
N HIS A 131 -27.26 4.06 13.91
CA HIS A 131 -25.82 3.80 14.00
C HIS A 131 -25.47 2.31 13.91
N GLU A 132 -26.09 1.62 12.97
CA GLU A 132 -25.81 0.19 12.70
C GLU A 132 -24.46 0.00 12.03
N ILE A 133 -24.02 0.97 11.20
CA ILE A 133 -22.69 0.95 10.56
C ILE A 133 -21.63 1.19 11.63
N LYS A 134 -20.81 0.16 11.91
CA LYS A 134 -19.76 0.22 12.95
C LYS A 134 -18.41 0.68 12.37
N ALA A 135 -18.18 0.47 11.09
CA ALA A 135 -16.94 0.91 10.44
C ALA A 135 -17.17 1.33 8.98
N VAL A 136 -16.39 2.31 8.55
CA VAL A 136 -16.22 2.72 7.15
C VAL A 136 -14.83 2.27 6.72
N LEU A 137 -14.77 1.49 5.64
CA LEU A 137 -13.54 0.90 5.12
C LEU A 137 -13.12 1.63 3.84
N VAL A 138 -11.89 2.11 3.80
CA VAL A 138 -11.31 2.87 2.70
C VAL A 138 -10.02 2.22 2.22
N CYS A 139 -9.95 1.81 0.96
CA CYS A 139 -8.69 1.50 0.32
C CYS A 139 -8.03 2.82 -0.11
N HIS A 140 -6.92 3.20 0.56
CA HIS A 140 -6.23 4.45 0.27
C HIS A 140 -5.59 4.42 -1.13
N ASN A 141 -4.94 3.31 -1.47
CA ASN A 141 -4.32 3.13 -2.79
C ASN A 141 -4.68 1.76 -3.36
N GLU A 142 -5.61 1.74 -4.31
CA GLU A 142 -6.09 0.53 -4.99
C GLU A 142 -5.16 0.16 -6.14
N THR A 143 -4.27 -0.80 -5.91
CA THR A 143 -3.24 -1.18 -6.87
C THR A 143 -3.76 -1.88 -8.13
N ALA A 144 -4.99 -2.40 -8.12
CA ALA A 144 -5.58 -3.03 -9.30
C ALA A 144 -5.93 -1.99 -10.39
N THR A 145 -6.29 -0.77 -9.97
CA THR A 145 -6.76 0.30 -10.86
C THR A 145 -5.83 1.52 -10.89
N GLY A 146 -4.83 1.57 -9.99
CA GLY A 146 -3.93 2.73 -9.88
C GLY A 146 -4.62 3.97 -9.32
N VAL A 147 -5.57 3.77 -8.42
CA VAL A 147 -6.39 4.83 -7.83
C VAL A 147 -5.98 5.09 -6.40
N THR A 148 -5.69 6.34 -6.07
CA THR A 148 -5.51 6.84 -4.70
C THR A 148 -6.75 7.61 -4.28
N SER A 149 -7.32 7.28 -3.12
CA SER A 149 -8.52 7.91 -2.55
C SER A 149 -8.16 8.93 -1.48
N ASP A 150 -8.99 9.97 -1.33
CA ASP A 150 -8.85 10.99 -0.28
C ASP A 150 -9.41 10.47 1.06
N VAL A 151 -8.51 9.98 1.92
CA VAL A 151 -8.85 9.47 3.26
C VAL A 151 -9.35 10.59 4.18
N ALA A 152 -8.77 11.80 4.07
CA ALA A 152 -9.20 12.93 4.88
C ALA A 152 -10.63 13.35 4.53
N ALA A 153 -11.01 13.30 3.24
CA ALA A 153 -12.39 13.55 2.81
C ALA A 153 -13.36 12.47 3.33
N ALA A 154 -12.93 11.19 3.36
CA ALA A 154 -13.75 10.14 3.96
C ALA A 154 -13.98 10.37 5.47
N ARG A 155 -12.97 10.86 6.22
CA ARG A 155 -13.14 11.26 7.64
C ARG A 155 -14.13 12.42 7.76
N LYS A 156 -13.99 13.44 6.92
CA LYS A 156 -14.92 14.58 6.91
C LYS A 156 -16.37 14.15 6.66
N ALA A 157 -16.61 13.17 5.79
CA ALA A 157 -17.95 12.63 5.53
C ALA A 157 -18.55 11.97 6.79
N ILE A 158 -17.74 11.20 7.54
CA ILE A 158 -18.18 10.59 8.82
C ILE A 158 -18.50 11.68 9.85
N ASP A 159 -17.65 12.71 9.96
CA ASP A 159 -17.83 13.82 10.91
C ASP A 159 -19.04 14.68 10.55
N ALA A 160 -19.27 15.00 9.26
CA ALA A 160 -20.44 15.74 8.78
C ALA A 160 -21.76 14.99 9.04
N ALA A 161 -21.72 13.66 9.03
CA ALA A 161 -22.82 12.82 9.44
C ALA A 161 -22.96 12.71 10.98
N LYS A 162 -22.02 13.21 11.76
CA LYS A 162 -21.92 13.02 13.22
C LYS A 162 -22.01 11.54 13.61
N HIS A 163 -21.41 10.66 12.79
CA HIS A 163 -21.55 9.23 12.92
C HIS A 163 -20.40 8.63 13.73
N PRO A 164 -20.69 7.69 14.69
CA PRO A 164 -19.66 7.11 15.56
C PRO A 164 -18.77 6.04 14.91
N ALA A 165 -19.01 5.66 13.66
CA ALA A 165 -18.27 4.60 12.96
C ALA A 165 -16.76 4.79 13.04
N LEU A 166 -16.03 3.67 13.08
CA LEU A 166 -14.58 3.67 12.93
C LEU A 166 -14.21 3.94 11.47
N LEU A 167 -13.11 4.66 11.25
CA LEU A 167 -12.49 4.77 9.93
C LEU A 167 -11.33 3.78 9.84
N MET A 168 -11.48 2.76 8.99
CA MET A 168 -10.45 1.75 8.72
C MET A 168 -9.84 1.98 7.35
N VAL A 169 -8.52 1.98 7.26
CA VAL A 169 -7.80 2.28 6.03
C VAL A 169 -6.86 1.15 5.64
N ASP A 170 -7.05 0.63 4.43
CA ASP A 170 -6.03 -0.16 3.76
C ASP A 170 -4.96 0.78 3.20
N GLY A 171 -3.84 0.85 3.89
CA GLY A 171 -2.65 1.58 3.50
C GLY A 171 -1.52 0.67 3.02
N VAL A 172 -1.80 -0.58 2.67
CA VAL A 172 -0.78 -1.59 2.31
C VAL A 172 0.14 -1.11 1.20
N SER A 173 -0.38 -0.45 0.18
CA SER A 173 0.42 0.05 -0.94
C SER A 173 0.61 1.58 -0.96
N SER A 174 0.35 2.24 0.17
CA SER A 174 0.53 3.69 0.33
C SER A 174 1.46 4.07 1.48
N ILE A 175 1.29 3.48 2.67
CA ILE A 175 2.11 3.82 3.85
C ILE A 175 3.59 3.58 3.54
N ALA A 176 4.44 4.51 3.96
CA ALA A 176 5.87 4.60 3.65
C ALA A 176 6.21 4.86 2.15
N SER A 177 5.22 5.27 1.33
CA SER A 177 5.44 5.62 -0.09
C SER A 177 4.62 6.83 -0.54
N ILE A 178 3.38 6.96 -0.05
CA ILE A 178 2.50 8.12 -0.25
C ILE A 178 2.26 8.73 1.13
N ASP A 179 2.02 10.04 1.20
CA ASP A 179 1.73 10.70 2.46
C ASP A 179 0.49 10.07 3.11
N PHE A 180 0.65 9.69 4.38
CA PHE A 180 -0.39 9.09 5.19
C PHE A 180 -0.29 9.68 6.61
N ARG A 181 -1.40 10.16 7.17
CA ARG A 181 -1.42 10.92 8.42
C ARG A 181 -2.51 10.38 9.35
N MET A 182 -2.17 9.34 10.08
CA MET A 182 -3.16 8.60 10.87
C MET A 182 -3.93 9.50 11.85
N ASP A 183 -3.22 10.26 12.69
CA ASP A 183 -3.86 11.10 13.71
C ASP A 183 -4.57 12.31 13.08
N GLU A 184 -3.93 12.99 12.12
CA GLU A 184 -4.48 14.20 11.49
C GLU A 184 -5.76 13.89 10.70
N TRP A 185 -5.80 12.75 10.02
CA TRP A 185 -6.97 12.31 9.27
C TRP A 185 -7.98 11.52 10.10
N GLY A 186 -7.77 11.39 11.41
CA GLY A 186 -8.67 10.69 12.31
C GLY A 186 -8.92 9.23 11.91
N VAL A 187 -7.89 8.55 11.42
CA VAL A 187 -7.95 7.13 11.06
C VAL A 187 -7.92 6.29 12.33
N ASP A 188 -8.89 5.39 12.46
CA ASP A 188 -8.99 4.53 13.64
C ASP A 188 -8.15 3.25 13.51
N LEU A 189 -8.11 2.67 12.31
CA LEU A 189 -7.27 1.52 12.00
C LEU A 189 -6.61 1.72 10.65
N ALA A 190 -5.29 1.52 10.60
CA ALA A 190 -4.49 1.61 9.39
C ALA A 190 -3.68 0.34 9.19
N VAL A 191 -3.74 -0.26 8.01
CA VAL A 191 -3.05 -1.52 7.71
C VAL A 191 -1.98 -1.30 6.67
N SER A 192 -0.78 -1.83 6.92
CA SER A 192 0.31 -1.89 5.96
C SER A 192 0.91 -3.29 5.89
N GLY A 193 1.81 -3.51 4.93
CA GLY A 193 2.52 -4.78 4.75
C GLY A 193 3.99 -4.56 4.41
N SER A 194 4.84 -5.48 4.86
CA SER A 194 6.29 -5.36 4.72
C SER A 194 6.79 -5.29 3.28
N GLN A 195 6.12 -5.96 2.33
CA GLN A 195 6.58 -6.13 0.94
C GLN A 195 6.25 -4.95 0.01
N LYS A 196 5.85 -3.81 0.55
CA LYS A 196 5.46 -2.60 -0.19
C LYS A 196 6.41 -1.44 0.14
N GLY A 197 5.92 -0.35 0.68
CA GLY A 197 6.73 0.82 1.02
C GLY A 197 7.87 0.54 2.00
N PHE A 198 7.75 -0.47 2.84
CA PHE A 198 8.83 -0.90 3.76
C PHE A 198 9.91 -1.76 3.09
N MET A 199 9.79 -2.12 1.83
CA MET A 199 10.88 -2.71 1.02
C MET A 199 11.45 -4.05 1.54
N LEU A 200 10.68 -4.83 2.27
CA LEU A 200 11.04 -6.17 2.76
C LEU A 200 10.37 -7.28 1.92
N PRO A 201 10.72 -8.55 2.17
CA PRO A 201 9.86 -9.68 1.79
C PRO A 201 8.47 -9.57 2.44
N ALA A 202 7.48 -10.22 1.85
CA ALA A 202 6.20 -10.45 2.52
C ALA A 202 6.41 -11.29 3.80
N GLY A 203 5.68 -10.97 4.87
CA GLY A 203 5.78 -11.73 6.12
C GLY A 203 5.46 -10.90 7.36
N LEU A 204 5.32 -9.56 7.25
CA LEU A 204 4.84 -8.74 8.33
C LEU A 204 3.60 -7.94 7.90
N ALA A 205 2.55 -8.02 8.72
CA ALA A 205 1.45 -7.07 8.73
C ALA A 205 1.71 -6.02 9.82
N ILE A 206 1.56 -4.75 9.47
CA ILE A 206 1.79 -3.62 10.39
C ILE A 206 0.46 -2.90 10.53
N VAL A 207 -0.07 -2.85 11.76
CA VAL A 207 -1.42 -2.34 12.03
C VAL A 207 -1.36 -1.22 13.05
N GLY A 208 -1.74 -0.01 12.63
CA GLY A 208 -1.95 1.13 13.52
C GLY A 208 -3.38 1.11 14.07
N ALA A 209 -3.54 1.35 15.38
CA ALA A 209 -4.84 1.43 16.07
C ALA A 209 -4.92 2.70 16.92
N SER A 210 -5.98 3.50 16.71
CA SER A 210 -6.27 4.70 17.49
C SER A 210 -6.77 4.36 18.90
N PRO A 211 -6.78 5.31 19.86
CA PRO A 211 -7.43 5.11 21.14
C PRO A 211 -8.90 4.69 21.00
N LYS A 212 -9.64 5.22 20.00
CA LYS A 212 -11.03 4.84 19.72
C LYS A 212 -11.15 3.38 19.25
N ALA A 213 -10.23 2.92 18.41
CA ALA A 213 -10.17 1.52 17.98
C ALA A 213 -9.85 0.59 19.18
N LEU A 214 -8.93 1.00 20.07
CA LEU A 214 -8.60 0.24 21.27
C LEU A 214 -9.76 0.21 22.29
N GLU A 215 -10.61 1.24 22.31
CA GLU A 215 -11.85 1.19 23.12
C GLU A 215 -12.86 0.22 22.49
N ALA A 216 -13.05 0.23 21.17
CA ALA A 216 -13.91 -0.73 20.48
C ALA A 216 -13.43 -2.18 20.67
N HIS A 217 -12.10 -2.41 20.76
CA HIS A 217 -11.53 -3.72 21.05
C HIS A 217 -12.08 -4.37 22.33
N LYS A 218 -12.37 -3.59 23.37
CA LYS A 218 -12.87 -4.12 24.65
C LYS A 218 -14.23 -4.81 24.56
N THR A 219 -15.02 -4.46 23.54
CA THR A 219 -16.38 -4.98 23.36
C THR A 219 -16.54 -5.86 22.13
N ALA A 220 -15.53 -5.95 21.26
CA ALA A 220 -15.53 -6.75 20.05
C ALA A 220 -15.60 -8.25 20.36
N LYS A 221 -16.45 -8.98 19.60
CA LYS A 221 -16.76 -10.39 19.84
C LYS A 221 -16.35 -11.33 18.70
N CYS A 222 -15.73 -10.83 17.64
CA CYS A 222 -15.16 -11.73 16.64
C CYS A 222 -14.13 -12.66 17.30
N PRO A 223 -14.18 -13.98 17.02
CA PRO A 223 -13.20 -14.92 17.55
C PRO A 223 -11.80 -14.54 17.10
N ARG A 224 -10.84 -14.51 18.02
CA ARG A 224 -9.44 -14.22 17.75
C ARG A 224 -8.55 -14.88 18.79
N CYS A 225 -7.32 -15.12 18.43
CA CYS A 225 -6.27 -15.63 19.30
C CYS A 225 -4.92 -15.03 18.86
N PHE A 226 -4.33 -15.54 17.79
CA PHE A 226 -3.01 -15.09 17.31
C PHE A 226 -2.96 -13.58 16.97
N LEU A 227 -4.04 -13.03 16.45
CA LEU A 227 -4.14 -11.62 16.04
C LEU A 227 -4.69 -10.69 17.16
N ASP A 228 -4.75 -11.13 18.43
CA ASP A 228 -5.37 -10.37 19.51
C ASP A 228 -4.51 -9.17 19.94
N PHE A 229 -5.11 -7.97 19.91
CA PHE A 229 -4.45 -6.74 20.36
C PHE A 229 -4.18 -6.74 21.87
N ALA A 230 -5.01 -7.39 22.70
CA ALA A 230 -4.79 -7.42 24.14
C ALA A 230 -3.48 -8.15 24.49
N ASP A 231 -3.21 -9.28 23.84
CA ASP A 231 -1.97 -10.01 24.02
C ASP A 231 -0.76 -9.20 23.54
N MET A 232 -0.89 -8.54 22.38
CA MET A 232 0.16 -7.65 21.87
C MET A 232 0.41 -6.45 22.80
N ILE A 233 -0.64 -5.78 23.28
CA ILE A 233 -0.50 -4.65 24.22
C ILE A 233 0.24 -5.08 25.48
N ARG A 234 -0.15 -6.23 26.04
CA ARG A 234 0.44 -6.76 27.27
C ARG A 234 1.94 -6.99 27.16
N THR A 235 2.41 -7.50 26.02
CA THR A 235 3.82 -7.88 25.83
C THR A 235 4.64 -6.79 25.13
N ASN A 236 4.08 -6.08 24.15
CA ASN A 236 4.81 -5.03 23.43
C ASN A 236 5.15 -3.83 24.31
N ARG A 237 4.37 -3.59 25.38
CA ARG A 237 4.70 -2.57 26.40
C ARG A 237 6.11 -2.75 26.96
N ASP A 238 6.52 -4.00 27.13
CA ASP A 238 7.82 -4.36 27.69
C ASP A 238 8.82 -4.78 26.59
N GLY A 239 8.51 -4.56 25.30
CA GLY A 239 9.37 -4.85 24.16
C GLY A 239 9.35 -6.31 23.69
N TYR A 240 8.41 -7.13 24.17
CA TYR A 240 8.28 -8.54 23.79
C TYR A 240 7.06 -8.81 22.92
N PHE A 241 6.95 -10.04 22.43
CA PHE A 241 5.78 -10.54 21.70
C PHE A 241 5.09 -11.67 22.48
N PRO A 242 3.76 -11.85 22.31
CA PRO A 242 3.04 -12.95 22.97
C PRO A 242 3.43 -14.31 22.39
N TYR A 243 3.82 -14.34 21.11
CA TYR A 243 4.23 -15.52 20.35
C TYR A 243 5.57 -15.26 19.68
N THR A 244 6.24 -16.29 19.17
CA THR A 244 7.54 -16.15 18.49
C THR A 244 7.41 -15.21 17.29
N PRO A 245 8.10 -14.08 17.28
CA PRO A 245 8.07 -13.14 16.15
C PRO A 245 9.01 -13.60 15.02
N ALA A 246 8.87 -13.01 13.85
CA ALA A 246 9.76 -13.19 12.71
C ALA A 246 11.01 -12.31 12.87
N THR A 247 11.95 -12.67 13.76
CA THR A 247 13.07 -11.81 14.20
C THR A 247 13.90 -11.30 13.04
N THR A 248 14.25 -12.13 12.06
CA THR A 248 15.01 -11.71 10.87
C THR A 248 14.29 -10.63 10.05
N LEU A 249 12.95 -10.72 9.92
CA LEU A 249 12.15 -9.69 9.26
C LEU A 249 12.09 -8.40 10.09
N LEU A 250 12.13 -8.49 11.41
CA LEU A 250 12.17 -7.31 12.28
C LEU A 250 13.49 -6.54 12.12
N HIS A 251 14.63 -7.23 12.00
CA HIS A 251 15.92 -6.59 11.65
C HIS A 251 15.87 -5.91 10.28
N GLY A 252 15.30 -6.58 9.28
CA GLY A 252 15.06 -5.96 7.97
C GLY A 252 14.16 -4.73 8.06
N LEU A 253 13.09 -4.79 8.87
CA LEU A 253 12.19 -3.66 9.09
C LEU A 253 12.89 -2.47 9.76
N ARG A 254 13.77 -2.72 10.73
CA ARG A 254 14.61 -1.68 11.34
C ARG A 254 15.46 -0.97 10.29
N ALA A 255 16.22 -1.74 9.49
CA ALA A 255 17.06 -1.18 8.43
C ALA A 255 16.24 -0.39 7.39
N SER A 256 15.07 -0.89 7.03
CA SER A 256 14.16 -0.19 6.12
C SER A 256 13.69 1.16 6.68
N ILE A 257 13.27 1.20 7.94
CA ILE A 257 12.85 2.43 8.62
C ILE A 257 14.00 3.42 8.72
N ASP A 258 15.21 2.96 9.04
CA ASP A 258 16.39 3.81 9.09
C ASP A 258 16.67 4.44 7.73
N MET A 259 16.58 3.68 6.64
CA MET A 259 16.71 4.21 5.27
C MET A 259 15.61 5.25 4.94
N LEU A 260 14.37 4.96 5.26
CA LEU A 260 13.24 5.88 5.02
C LEU A 260 13.40 7.19 5.79
N PHE A 261 13.89 7.12 7.01
CA PHE A 261 14.11 8.31 7.84
C PHE A 261 15.38 9.08 7.46
N ALA A 262 16.41 8.38 6.99
CA ALA A 262 17.61 9.03 6.45
C ALA A 262 17.31 9.81 5.17
N GLU A 263 16.45 9.30 4.28
CA GLU A 263 15.91 10.03 3.13
C GLU A 263 14.95 11.15 3.57
N GLY A 264 14.20 10.93 4.65
CA GLY A 264 13.10 11.76 5.12
C GLY A 264 11.79 11.43 4.41
N LEU A 265 10.71 11.15 5.17
CA LEU A 265 9.44 10.70 4.59
C LEU A 265 8.88 11.65 3.54
N ALA A 266 9.02 12.97 3.73
CA ALA A 266 8.57 13.96 2.73
C ALA A 266 9.32 13.80 1.40
N ASN A 267 10.62 13.51 1.43
CA ASN A 267 11.42 13.27 0.24
C ASN A 267 11.06 11.92 -0.40
N VAL A 268 10.78 10.89 0.40
CA VAL A 268 10.28 9.59 -0.08
C VAL A 268 8.97 9.80 -0.87
N PHE A 269 8.02 10.56 -0.34
CA PHE A 269 6.76 10.84 -1.03
C PHE A 269 6.96 11.65 -2.31
N ALA A 270 7.79 12.70 -2.25
CA ALA A 270 8.14 13.51 -3.43
C ALA A 270 8.83 12.68 -4.52
N ARG A 271 9.73 11.75 -4.14
CA ARG A 271 10.37 10.83 -5.08
C ARG A 271 9.36 9.94 -5.77
N HIS A 272 8.45 9.30 -5.02
CA HIS A 272 7.40 8.45 -5.59
C HIS A 272 6.49 9.23 -6.54
N HIS A 273 6.06 10.42 -6.14
CA HIS A 273 5.26 11.31 -7.00
C HIS A 273 5.98 11.63 -8.31
N ARG A 274 7.25 12.03 -8.24
CA ARG A 274 8.06 12.37 -9.42
C ARG A 274 8.29 11.18 -10.35
N LEU A 275 8.54 9.99 -9.81
CA LEU A 275 8.67 8.76 -10.59
C LEU A 275 7.35 8.38 -11.29
N ALA A 276 6.24 8.52 -10.58
CA ALA A 276 4.90 8.29 -11.11
C ALA A 276 4.56 9.26 -12.25
N GLU A 277 4.89 10.55 -12.09
CA GLU A 277 4.69 11.54 -13.17
C GLU A 277 5.48 11.17 -14.44
N GLY A 278 6.73 10.74 -14.31
CA GLY A 278 7.50 10.24 -15.44
C GLY A 278 6.85 9.06 -16.15
N ALA A 279 6.31 8.11 -15.37
CA ALA A 279 5.59 6.96 -15.93
C ALA A 279 4.27 7.37 -16.62
N ARG A 280 3.51 8.32 -16.05
CA ARG A 280 2.28 8.86 -16.65
C ARG A 280 2.55 9.59 -17.96
N LEU A 281 3.60 10.38 -18.01
CA LEU A 281 4.03 11.07 -19.24
C LEU A 281 4.45 10.08 -20.34
N ALA A 282 5.08 8.97 -19.96
CA ALA A 282 5.38 7.89 -20.92
C ALA A 282 4.11 7.28 -21.49
N VAL A 283 3.10 6.99 -20.66
CA VAL A 283 1.81 6.46 -21.13
C VAL A 283 1.12 7.42 -22.10
N ALA A 284 1.16 8.72 -21.82
CA ALA A 284 0.63 9.75 -22.72
C ALA A 284 1.39 9.80 -24.05
N ALA A 285 2.74 9.70 -24.03
CA ALA A 285 3.57 9.65 -25.23
C ALA A 285 3.32 8.39 -26.07
N TRP A 286 2.92 7.28 -25.46
CA TRP A 286 2.48 6.07 -26.20
C TRP A 286 1.10 6.21 -26.82
N GLY A 287 0.38 7.30 -26.57
CA GLY A 287 -1.01 7.48 -27.02
C GLY A 287 -2.00 6.56 -26.31
N LEU A 288 -1.62 6.03 -25.13
CA LEU A 288 -2.43 5.16 -24.29
C LEU A 288 -3.07 5.93 -23.13
N THR A 289 -4.00 5.29 -22.45
CA THR A 289 -4.71 5.88 -21.30
C THR A 289 -4.41 5.12 -20.00
N LEU A 290 -4.58 5.82 -18.89
CA LEU A 290 -4.53 5.22 -17.56
C LEU A 290 -5.89 4.59 -17.21
N CYS A 291 -5.87 3.58 -16.35
CA CYS A 291 -7.09 3.01 -15.78
C CYS A 291 -7.76 4.00 -14.81
N ALA A 292 -6.97 4.73 -14.01
CA ALA A 292 -7.48 5.83 -13.19
C ALA A 292 -7.97 6.97 -14.08
N LYS A 293 -9.24 7.41 -13.88
CA LYS A 293 -9.98 8.27 -14.82
C LYS A 293 -9.67 9.76 -14.70
N ALA A 294 -9.09 10.20 -13.59
CA ALA A 294 -8.84 11.62 -13.37
C ALA A 294 -7.55 11.84 -12.55
N PRO A 295 -6.84 12.96 -12.77
CA PRO A 295 -5.57 13.26 -12.07
C PRO A 295 -5.68 13.21 -10.54
N LYS A 296 -6.82 13.61 -9.98
CA LYS A 296 -7.05 13.58 -8.51
C LYS A 296 -7.01 12.18 -7.91
N TRP A 297 -7.06 11.14 -8.74
CA TRP A 297 -7.04 9.74 -8.34
C TRP A 297 -5.75 9.01 -8.75
N TYR A 298 -4.81 9.66 -9.42
CA TYR A 298 -3.60 9.00 -9.87
C TYR A 298 -2.75 8.51 -8.71
N SER A 299 -2.37 7.23 -8.76
CA SER A 299 -1.48 6.63 -7.78
C SER A 299 -0.03 7.03 -8.01
N ASP A 300 0.69 7.27 -6.90
CA ASP A 300 2.12 7.53 -6.93
C ASP A 300 2.97 6.26 -6.73
N THR A 301 2.35 5.08 -6.63
CA THR A 301 3.07 3.81 -6.43
C THR A 301 2.90 2.81 -7.58
N VAL A 302 1.92 3.02 -8.43
CA VAL A 302 1.65 2.16 -9.59
C VAL A 302 1.01 2.94 -10.73
N THR A 303 1.48 2.71 -11.95
CA THR A 303 0.86 3.20 -13.17
C THR A 303 0.15 2.04 -13.85
N VAL A 304 -1.17 2.15 -14.01
CA VAL A 304 -2.02 1.11 -14.63
C VAL A 304 -2.39 1.53 -16.04
N VAL A 305 -1.82 0.83 -17.01
CA VAL A 305 -1.89 1.19 -18.44
C VAL A 305 -2.98 0.38 -19.12
N CYS A 306 -3.93 1.05 -19.77
CA CYS A 306 -4.94 0.41 -20.60
C CYS A 306 -4.36 0.08 -21.97
N VAL A 307 -4.49 -1.17 -22.41
CA VAL A 307 -4.16 -1.56 -23.79
C VAL A 307 -5.35 -1.35 -24.72
N PRO A 308 -5.13 -1.16 -26.04
CA PRO A 308 -6.23 -1.07 -27.00
C PRO A 308 -7.11 -2.33 -26.97
N LYS A 309 -8.42 -2.19 -27.24
CA LYS A 309 -9.43 -3.26 -27.04
C LYS A 309 -9.18 -4.56 -27.79
N ASN A 310 -8.45 -4.50 -28.90
CA ASN A 310 -8.10 -5.66 -29.74
C ASN A 310 -6.85 -6.40 -29.27
N PHE A 311 -6.22 -6.00 -28.14
CA PHE A 311 -5.04 -6.66 -27.58
C PHE A 311 -5.34 -7.20 -26.18
N ASN A 312 -4.61 -8.25 -25.79
CA ASN A 312 -4.61 -8.78 -24.44
C ASN A 312 -3.36 -8.29 -23.69
N SER A 313 -3.54 -7.55 -22.60
CA SER A 313 -2.43 -7.05 -21.80
C SER A 313 -1.54 -8.15 -21.20
N GLU A 314 -2.07 -9.38 -21.05
CA GLU A 314 -1.27 -10.51 -20.57
C GLU A 314 -0.14 -10.87 -21.54
N ASP A 315 -0.34 -10.68 -22.85
CA ASP A 315 0.70 -10.95 -23.85
C ASP A 315 1.86 -9.96 -23.72
N VAL A 316 1.58 -8.69 -23.39
CA VAL A 316 2.60 -7.68 -23.04
C VAL A 316 3.41 -8.15 -21.82
N VAL A 317 2.72 -8.57 -20.77
CA VAL A 317 3.39 -9.03 -19.52
C VAL A 317 4.22 -10.29 -19.75
N LYS A 318 3.68 -11.28 -20.48
CA LYS A 318 4.40 -12.51 -20.84
C LYS A 318 5.63 -12.21 -21.70
N THR A 319 5.50 -11.33 -22.70
CA THR A 319 6.62 -10.92 -23.57
C THR A 319 7.70 -10.20 -22.76
N ALA A 320 7.33 -9.27 -21.88
CA ALA A 320 8.27 -8.61 -20.98
C ALA A 320 9.03 -9.62 -20.11
N TYR A 321 8.34 -10.61 -19.56
CA TYR A 321 8.91 -11.63 -18.70
C TYR A 321 9.88 -12.56 -19.42
N TYR A 322 9.42 -13.20 -20.49
CA TYR A 322 10.20 -14.25 -21.16
C TYR A 322 11.28 -13.71 -22.08
N ARG A 323 11.03 -12.59 -22.75
CA ARG A 323 11.95 -12.03 -23.73
C ARG A 323 12.92 -11.01 -23.15
N TYR A 324 12.44 -10.21 -22.19
CA TYR A 324 13.20 -9.07 -21.65
C TYR A 324 13.57 -9.22 -20.16
N GLN A 325 13.28 -10.37 -19.54
CA GLN A 325 13.59 -10.64 -18.14
C GLN A 325 13.06 -9.53 -17.22
N MET A 326 11.81 -9.13 -17.43
CA MET A 326 11.19 -8.04 -16.70
C MET A 326 9.77 -8.41 -16.26
N SER A 327 9.52 -8.31 -14.97
CA SER A 327 8.20 -8.52 -14.38
C SER A 327 7.39 -7.24 -14.37
N LEU A 328 6.24 -7.26 -15.03
CA LEU A 328 5.17 -6.26 -14.94
C LEU A 328 3.95 -6.87 -14.23
N GLY A 329 3.12 -6.02 -13.62
CA GLY A 329 1.89 -6.48 -13.00
C GLY A 329 0.80 -6.83 -14.01
N LEU A 330 0.14 -7.98 -13.82
CA LEU A 330 -1.06 -8.35 -14.59
C LEU A 330 -2.28 -7.50 -14.18
N GLY A 331 -3.21 -7.27 -15.09
CA GLY A 331 -4.56 -6.82 -14.74
C GLY A 331 -5.26 -7.83 -13.82
N LEU A 332 -6.06 -7.35 -12.87
CA LEU A 332 -6.75 -8.20 -11.91
C LEU A 332 -8.28 -8.12 -12.08
N ALA A 333 -8.97 -9.23 -11.89
CA ALA A 333 -10.43 -9.34 -11.92
C ALA A 333 -11.07 -8.60 -13.11
N LYS A 334 -11.91 -7.56 -12.88
CA LYS A 334 -12.64 -6.84 -13.95
C LYS A 334 -11.74 -6.19 -15.01
N VAL A 335 -10.46 -5.95 -14.71
CA VAL A 335 -9.48 -5.35 -15.64
C VAL A 335 -8.45 -6.35 -16.17
N ALA A 336 -8.61 -7.66 -15.88
CA ALA A 336 -7.76 -8.71 -16.44
C ALA A 336 -7.82 -8.71 -17.99
N GLY A 337 -6.68 -8.88 -18.63
CA GLY A 337 -6.53 -8.82 -20.08
C GLY A 337 -6.67 -7.41 -20.69
N ARG A 338 -7.05 -6.40 -19.91
CA ARG A 338 -7.31 -5.02 -20.38
C ARG A 338 -6.22 -4.03 -19.98
N VAL A 339 -5.53 -4.31 -18.89
CA VAL A 339 -4.46 -3.44 -18.35
C VAL A 339 -3.23 -4.25 -17.97
N PHE A 340 -2.07 -3.62 -18.03
CA PHE A 340 -0.88 -4.05 -17.31
C PHE A 340 -0.44 -2.97 -16.35
N ARG A 341 0.38 -3.33 -15.35
CA ARG A 341 0.75 -2.43 -14.27
C ARG A 341 2.27 -2.29 -14.18
N ILE A 342 2.73 -1.05 -14.11
CA ILE A 342 4.12 -0.69 -13.84
C ILE A 342 4.20 -0.24 -12.38
N GLY A 343 4.81 -1.05 -11.52
CA GLY A 343 5.03 -0.71 -10.12
C GLY A 343 6.29 0.14 -9.97
N HIS A 344 6.16 1.24 -9.22
CA HIS A 344 7.27 2.13 -8.90
C HIS A 344 7.25 2.51 -7.41
N ILE A 345 6.87 1.54 -6.56
CA ILE A 345 6.82 1.64 -5.11
C ILE A 345 8.12 1.13 -4.46
N GLY A 346 8.54 1.72 -3.36
CA GLY A 346 9.66 1.28 -2.52
C GLY A 346 11.02 1.71 -3.06
N HIS A 347 11.97 0.77 -3.16
CA HIS A 347 13.34 1.06 -3.58
C HIS A 347 13.46 1.12 -5.11
N VAL A 348 13.06 2.26 -5.67
CA VAL A 348 13.08 2.52 -7.11
C VAL A 348 13.58 3.93 -7.36
N ASN A 349 14.39 4.11 -8.42
CA ASN A 349 14.90 5.38 -8.90
C ASN A 349 14.53 5.61 -10.37
N GLU A 350 14.93 6.74 -10.92
CA GLU A 350 14.63 7.17 -12.29
C GLU A 350 15.12 6.16 -13.33
N ILE A 351 16.35 5.67 -13.18
CA ILE A 351 16.96 4.75 -14.16
C ILE A 351 16.20 3.42 -14.16
N MET A 352 15.75 2.95 -13.00
CA MET A 352 14.92 1.75 -12.91
C MET A 352 13.55 1.96 -13.56
N VAL A 353 12.93 3.14 -13.39
CA VAL A 353 11.67 3.44 -14.09
C VAL A 353 11.87 3.52 -15.60
N LEU A 354 12.95 4.16 -16.07
CA LEU A 354 13.28 4.18 -17.50
C LEU A 354 13.49 2.76 -18.05
N GLN A 355 14.12 1.85 -17.30
CA GLN A 355 14.21 0.42 -17.67
C GLN A 355 12.82 -0.21 -17.82
N ALA A 356 11.91 0.03 -16.85
CA ALA A 356 10.55 -0.50 -16.92
C ALA A 356 9.80 0.02 -18.15
N LEU A 357 9.94 1.31 -18.45
CA LEU A 357 9.30 1.94 -19.61
C LEU A 357 9.86 1.41 -20.92
N ALA A 358 11.19 1.32 -21.07
CA ALA A 358 11.83 0.78 -22.27
C ALA A 358 11.40 -0.66 -22.53
N GLY A 359 11.41 -1.52 -21.51
CA GLY A 359 10.97 -2.90 -21.64
C GLY A 359 9.48 -3.03 -21.94
N SER A 360 8.65 -2.13 -21.40
CA SER A 360 7.21 -2.07 -21.73
C SER A 360 6.98 -1.69 -23.19
N GLU A 361 7.69 -0.69 -23.72
CA GLU A 361 7.63 -0.33 -25.15
C GLU A 361 8.01 -1.49 -26.06
N MET A 362 9.13 -2.15 -25.75
CA MET A 362 9.60 -3.30 -26.52
C MET A 362 8.55 -4.42 -26.52
N ALA A 363 7.99 -4.75 -25.35
CA ALA A 363 6.98 -5.79 -25.22
C ALA A 363 5.68 -5.43 -25.94
N MET A 364 5.21 -4.19 -25.86
CA MET A 364 4.02 -3.72 -26.57
C MET A 364 4.19 -3.80 -28.10
N ARG A 365 5.35 -3.39 -28.61
CA ARG A 365 5.65 -3.46 -30.04
C ARG A 365 5.74 -4.89 -30.55
N ASP A 366 6.33 -5.80 -29.78
CA ASP A 366 6.43 -7.21 -30.12
C ASP A 366 5.07 -7.90 -30.24
N VAL A 367 4.09 -7.48 -29.43
CA VAL A 367 2.72 -8.00 -29.54
C VAL A 367 1.86 -7.22 -30.54
N GLY A 368 2.43 -6.24 -31.26
CA GLY A 368 1.77 -5.50 -32.31
C GLY A 368 1.01 -4.25 -31.88
N ILE A 369 1.14 -3.82 -30.61
CA ILE A 369 0.58 -2.52 -30.17
C ILE A 369 1.43 -1.40 -30.78
N ALA A 370 0.80 -0.50 -31.50
CA ALA A 370 1.48 0.60 -32.18
C ALA A 370 1.89 1.68 -31.16
N VAL A 371 3.15 1.63 -30.75
CA VAL A 371 3.81 2.69 -29.97
C VAL A 371 5.12 3.08 -30.65
N GLU A 372 5.43 4.37 -30.65
CA GLU A 372 6.68 4.87 -31.22
C GLU A 372 7.86 4.49 -30.33
N ALA A 373 8.94 3.97 -30.95
CA ALA A 373 10.12 3.53 -30.23
C ALA A 373 10.78 4.68 -29.47
N GLY A 374 10.98 4.50 -28.17
CA GLY A 374 11.65 5.48 -27.31
C GLY A 374 10.77 6.66 -26.88
N SER A 375 9.53 6.78 -27.36
CA SER A 375 8.68 7.95 -27.08
C SER A 375 8.38 8.12 -25.60
N GLY A 376 7.99 7.06 -24.90
CA GLY A 376 7.73 7.13 -23.47
C GLY A 376 9.00 7.28 -22.64
N VAL A 377 10.08 6.61 -23.05
CA VAL A 377 11.40 6.76 -22.40
C VAL A 377 11.88 8.21 -22.52
N ALA A 378 11.78 8.83 -23.70
CA ALA A 378 12.19 10.21 -23.91
C ALA A 378 11.35 11.19 -23.08
N ALA A 379 10.02 11.01 -23.02
CA ALA A 379 9.13 11.85 -22.22
C ALA A 379 9.45 11.76 -20.71
N ALA A 380 9.64 10.55 -20.19
CA ALA A 380 10.00 10.35 -18.79
C ALA A 380 11.40 10.90 -18.48
N GLN A 381 12.38 10.66 -19.36
CA GLN A 381 13.75 11.14 -19.21
C GLN A 381 13.82 12.67 -19.14
N GLU A 382 13.08 13.37 -19.99
CA GLU A 382 13.05 14.83 -19.99
C GLU A 382 12.37 15.37 -18.70
N HIS A 383 11.32 14.72 -18.22
CA HIS A 383 10.72 15.04 -16.93
C HIS A 383 11.72 14.86 -15.79
N PHE A 384 12.39 13.72 -15.70
CA PHE A 384 13.37 13.45 -14.65
C PHE A 384 14.55 14.42 -14.69
N ARG A 385 15.04 14.76 -15.91
CA ARG A 385 16.12 15.74 -16.09
C ARG A 385 15.73 17.13 -15.58
N LYS A 386 14.50 17.58 -15.86
CA LYS A 386 13.98 18.89 -15.44
C LYS A 386 13.67 18.99 -13.95
N THR A 387 13.25 17.87 -13.35
CA THR A 387 12.80 17.82 -11.96
C THR A 387 13.83 17.17 -11.01
N ALA A 388 15.01 16.83 -11.50
CA ALA A 388 16.10 16.30 -10.67
C ALA A 388 16.42 17.26 -9.50
N PRO A 389 16.59 16.77 -8.27
CA PRO A 389 17.08 17.58 -7.18
C PRO A 389 18.42 18.22 -7.57
N ARG A 390 18.62 19.49 -7.22
CA ARG A 390 19.91 20.16 -7.44
C ARG A 390 20.97 19.44 -6.62
N LEU A 391 22.00 18.92 -7.29
CA LEU A 391 23.18 18.39 -6.61
C LEU A 391 23.90 19.57 -5.95
N GLU A 392 23.95 19.59 -4.64
CA GLU A 392 24.92 20.42 -3.92
C GLU A 392 26.30 19.76 -4.15
N MET A 393 27.05 20.27 -5.14
CA MET A 393 28.43 19.86 -5.41
C MET A 393 29.27 20.12 -4.17
N GLY A 394 29.42 19.14 -3.30
CA GLY A 394 30.19 19.24 -2.05
C GLY A 394 29.85 18.20 -0.98
N LYS A 395 28.80 17.42 -1.17
CA LYS A 395 28.38 16.37 -0.21
C LYS A 395 28.39 14.95 -0.80
N VAL A 396 29.23 14.72 -1.80
CA VAL A 396 29.56 13.35 -2.25
C VAL A 396 30.82 12.94 -1.51
N ALA A 397 30.66 12.29 -0.37
CA ALA A 397 31.71 11.54 0.30
C ALA A 397 31.31 10.07 0.35
#